data_16a8e049084b2ea9541c113aed911ddf
#
_entry.id   16a8e049084b2ea9541c113aed911ddf
#
_cell.length_a   1.000
_cell.length_b   1.000
_cell.length_c   1.000
_cell.angle_alpha   90.00
_cell.angle_beta   90.00
_cell.angle_gamma   90.00
#
_symmetry.space_group_name_H-M   'P 1'
#
loop_
_entity.id
_entity.type
_entity.pdbx_description
1 polymer ?
#
loop_
_entity_poly.entity_id
_entity_poly.type
_entity_poly.pdbx_seq_one_letter_code
_entity_poly.pdbx_strand_id
1 'polypeptide(L)'
;MPAIRCGGLVKRYADVVAVAGLDLTVATGECFGLLGPNGAGKTTTIEILEGLTEPDAGDVELLGMRWGGGRAADRALRERLGIQLQETQLADKLTVAETVRLFRSFYTSSHTVDEVLGLVELEEKRAAWVGKLSGGQKQRLAVACALVSRPELLFLDEPTTGLDPQSRRQLWEVIGRFRAAGGTVLLTTHYMEEAERLCDRVAIMDHGKVIALGTPQELIASLGAEHVVEFALADGAGHAPAPEELAALPGVQAVRPGPDRTALTVAAVHRAVPALLGLLERRGAELSMLATHHATLEDVFVSLTGRQLRDA
;
A
#
# COMPACT_ATOMS: atom_id res chain seq x y z
N MET A 1 8.06 -17.85 -13.89
CA MET A 1 9.21 -17.37 -13.08
C MET A 1 8.74 -16.21 -12.21
N PRO A 2 9.29 -15.96 -11.02
CA PRO A 2 8.95 -14.75 -10.27
C PRO A 2 9.48 -13.51 -11.00
N ALA A 3 8.72 -12.41 -10.94
CA ALA A 3 9.17 -11.10 -11.42
C ALA A 3 10.15 -10.45 -10.44
N ILE A 4 9.93 -10.69 -9.13
CA ILE A 4 10.83 -10.23 -8.05
C ILE A 4 11.13 -11.41 -7.15
N ARG A 5 12.39 -11.58 -6.78
CA ARG A 5 12.83 -12.45 -5.71
C ARG A 5 13.93 -11.76 -4.92
N CYS A 6 13.73 -11.60 -3.63
CA CYS A 6 14.81 -11.22 -2.71
C CYS A 6 14.83 -12.15 -1.51
N GLY A 7 16.04 -12.38 -0.99
CA GLY A 7 16.26 -13.26 0.14
C GLY A 7 17.26 -12.65 1.13
N GLY A 8 16.89 -12.63 2.42
CA GLY A 8 17.72 -12.13 3.50
C GLY A 8 18.12 -10.66 3.37
N LEU A 9 17.27 -9.81 2.74
CA LEU A 9 17.59 -8.43 2.43
C LEU A 9 17.78 -7.60 3.71
N VAL A 10 18.92 -6.94 3.82
CA VAL A 10 19.26 -6.08 4.98
C VAL A 10 19.72 -4.72 4.50
N LYS A 11 19.22 -3.66 5.15
CA LYS A 11 19.72 -2.29 4.99
C LYS A 11 19.75 -1.57 6.32
N ARG A 12 20.86 -0.88 6.57
CA ARG A 12 21.10 -0.09 7.77
C ARG A 12 21.50 1.33 7.40
N TYR A 13 21.01 2.29 8.18
CA TYR A 13 21.43 3.69 8.11
C TYR A 13 21.84 4.12 9.51
N ALA A 14 23.15 4.34 9.72
CA ALA A 14 23.71 4.59 11.05
C ALA A 14 23.18 3.58 12.09
N ASP A 15 22.38 4.02 13.05
CA ASP A 15 21.86 3.18 14.13
C ASP A 15 20.50 2.53 13.82
N VAL A 16 19.92 2.81 12.62
CA VAL A 16 18.59 2.31 12.24
C VAL A 16 18.71 1.15 11.26
N VAL A 17 18.09 0.03 11.59
CA VAL A 17 17.90 -1.10 10.66
C VAL A 17 16.61 -0.88 9.89
N ALA A 18 16.72 -0.32 8.68
CA ALA A 18 15.56 -0.01 7.84
C ALA A 18 14.92 -1.27 7.22
N VAL A 19 15.75 -2.27 6.87
CA VAL A 19 15.30 -3.58 6.39
C VAL A 19 16.08 -4.66 7.13
N ALA A 20 15.40 -5.63 7.73
CA ALA A 20 15.95 -6.55 8.72
C ALA A 20 15.76 -8.03 8.32
N GLY A 21 16.36 -8.43 7.19
CA GLY A 21 16.30 -9.82 6.71
C GLY A 21 15.00 -10.12 5.95
N LEU A 22 14.63 -9.27 4.99
CA LEU A 22 13.38 -9.42 4.25
C LEU A 22 13.52 -10.48 3.15
N ASP A 23 12.59 -11.44 3.15
CA ASP A 23 12.35 -12.40 2.08
C ASP A 23 11.06 -12.04 1.35
N LEU A 24 11.12 -11.92 0.01
CA LEU A 24 9.96 -11.56 -0.80
C LEU A 24 10.02 -12.26 -2.16
N THR A 25 8.85 -12.74 -2.61
CA THR A 25 8.68 -13.26 -3.97
C THR A 25 7.37 -12.72 -4.55
N VAL A 26 7.48 -12.08 -5.73
CA VAL A 26 6.34 -11.57 -6.51
C VAL A 26 6.27 -12.32 -7.82
N ALA A 27 5.10 -12.87 -8.15
CA ALA A 27 4.90 -13.59 -9.39
C ALA A 27 4.77 -12.64 -10.59
N THR A 28 5.06 -13.12 -11.80
CA THR A 28 4.80 -12.35 -13.02
C THR A 28 3.30 -12.13 -13.22
N GLY A 29 2.89 -10.90 -13.53
CA GLY A 29 1.48 -10.50 -13.67
C GLY A 29 0.76 -10.24 -12.35
N GLU A 30 1.44 -10.38 -11.21
CA GLU A 30 0.89 -10.11 -9.88
C GLU A 30 0.92 -8.61 -9.57
N CYS A 31 -0.11 -8.11 -8.90
CA CYS A 31 -0.07 -6.84 -8.18
C CYS A 31 0.21 -7.12 -6.71
N PHE A 32 1.38 -6.72 -6.25
CA PHE A 32 1.85 -6.97 -4.89
C PHE A 32 1.97 -5.67 -4.09
N GLY A 33 1.43 -5.65 -2.87
CA GLY A 33 1.45 -4.50 -1.98
C GLY A 33 2.44 -4.64 -0.82
N LEU A 34 3.27 -3.62 -0.59
CA LEU A 34 4.02 -3.45 0.66
C LEU A 34 3.29 -2.43 1.54
N LEU A 35 2.70 -2.90 2.62
CA LEU A 35 1.90 -2.11 3.54
C LEU A 35 2.66 -1.88 4.85
N GLY A 36 2.36 -0.77 5.50
CA GLY A 36 2.91 -0.49 6.83
C GLY A 36 3.00 1.01 7.11
N PRO A 37 3.30 1.39 8.34
CA PRO A 37 3.42 2.79 8.73
C PRO A 37 4.66 3.44 8.11
N ASN A 38 4.77 4.76 8.31
CA ASN A 38 5.99 5.48 7.99
C ASN A 38 7.16 4.91 8.82
N GLY A 39 8.32 4.77 8.19
CA GLY A 39 9.48 4.17 8.84
C GLY A 39 9.47 2.63 8.92
N ALA A 40 8.45 1.93 8.40
CA ALA A 40 8.43 0.46 8.37
C ALA A 40 9.47 -0.18 7.44
N GLY A 41 10.14 0.61 6.58
CA GLY A 41 11.15 0.13 5.63
C GLY A 41 10.64 -0.08 4.20
N LYS A 42 9.39 0.31 3.88
CA LYS A 42 8.79 0.15 2.55
C LYS A 42 9.57 0.86 1.46
N THR A 43 9.79 2.19 1.58
CA THR A 43 10.54 2.99 0.61
C THR A 43 11.96 2.48 0.44
N THR A 44 12.66 2.16 1.54
CA THR A 44 14.02 1.57 1.46
C THR A 44 14.02 0.24 0.72
N THR A 45 13.01 -0.61 0.95
CA THR A 45 12.89 -1.88 0.22
C THR A 45 12.69 -1.64 -1.27
N ILE A 46 11.78 -0.74 -1.65
CA ILE A 46 11.51 -0.45 -3.07
C ILE A 46 12.74 0.19 -3.74
N GLU A 47 13.44 1.14 -3.10
CA GLU A 47 14.67 1.76 -3.60
C GLU A 47 15.77 0.73 -3.87
N ILE A 48 15.90 -0.31 -3.02
CA ILE A 48 16.84 -1.40 -3.26
C ILE A 48 16.43 -2.21 -4.49
N LEU A 49 15.15 -2.54 -4.61
CA LEU A 49 14.63 -3.27 -5.77
C LEU A 49 14.81 -2.46 -7.07
N GLU A 50 14.62 -1.15 -7.03
CA GLU A 50 14.83 -0.23 -8.16
C GLU A 50 16.31 -0.05 -8.53
N GLY A 51 17.24 -0.49 -7.67
CA GLY A 51 18.68 -0.30 -7.85
C GLY A 51 19.15 1.14 -7.58
N LEU A 52 18.41 1.89 -6.78
CA LEU A 52 18.78 3.24 -6.30
C LEU A 52 19.63 3.16 -5.04
N THR A 53 19.42 2.14 -4.23
CA THR A 53 20.15 1.90 -2.98
C THR A 53 20.73 0.50 -2.97
N GLU A 54 22.01 0.35 -2.61
CA GLU A 54 22.64 -0.97 -2.45
C GLU A 54 22.26 -1.58 -1.09
N PRO A 55 21.87 -2.86 -1.03
CA PRO A 55 21.67 -3.55 0.24
C PRO A 55 23.00 -3.81 0.95
N ASP A 56 22.98 -3.92 2.28
CA ASP A 56 24.16 -4.30 3.07
C ASP A 56 24.33 -5.82 3.12
N ALA A 57 23.25 -6.59 2.92
CA ALA A 57 23.24 -8.03 2.76
C ALA A 57 21.97 -8.51 2.05
N GLY A 58 22.03 -9.75 1.58
CA GLY A 58 20.93 -10.40 0.84
C GLY A 58 21.09 -10.31 -0.67
N ASP A 59 20.17 -10.97 -1.36
CA ASP A 59 20.16 -11.10 -2.82
C ASP A 59 18.88 -10.51 -3.40
N VAL A 60 18.99 -9.83 -4.56
CA VAL A 60 17.87 -9.31 -5.33
C VAL A 60 17.95 -9.81 -6.76
N GLU A 61 16.86 -10.39 -7.25
CA GLU A 61 16.66 -10.81 -8.63
C GLU A 61 15.35 -10.24 -9.15
N LEU A 62 15.43 -9.52 -10.28
CA LEU A 62 14.29 -8.91 -10.95
C LEU A 62 14.22 -9.43 -12.39
N LEU A 63 13.10 -10.01 -12.78
CA LEU A 63 12.87 -10.53 -14.13
C LEU A 63 13.98 -11.51 -14.60
N GLY A 64 14.55 -12.28 -13.65
CA GLY A 64 15.67 -13.20 -13.87
C GLY A 64 17.05 -12.54 -13.96
N MET A 65 17.18 -11.25 -13.64
CA MET A 65 18.42 -10.48 -13.69
C MET A 65 18.78 -9.92 -12.32
N ARG A 66 20.07 -9.59 -12.13
CA ARG A 66 20.58 -8.95 -10.91
C ARG A 66 21.23 -7.62 -11.22
N TRP A 67 21.14 -6.66 -10.29
CA TRP A 67 21.91 -5.43 -10.35
C TRP A 67 23.42 -5.71 -10.23
N GLY A 68 24.23 -4.82 -10.80
CA GLY A 68 25.70 -4.93 -10.72
C GLY A 68 26.31 -5.90 -11.73
N GLY A 69 25.54 -6.41 -12.71
CA GLY A 69 26.04 -7.20 -13.84
C GLY A 69 26.83 -6.40 -14.87
N GLY A 70 27.07 -5.11 -14.60
CA GLY A 70 27.74 -4.15 -15.47
C GLY A 70 26.76 -3.28 -16.27
N ARG A 71 27.30 -2.17 -16.85
CA ARG A 71 26.49 -1.11 -17.47
C ARG A 71 25.45 -1.62 -18.48
N ALA A 72 25.81 -2.62 -19.28
CA ALA A 72 24.90 -3.17 -20.32
C ALA A 72 23.75 -3.98 -19.70
N ALA A 73 24.05 -4.82 -18.70
CA ALA A 73 23.04 -5.62 -17.99
C ALA A 73 22.09 -4.74 -17.18
N ASP A 74 22.65 -3.77 -16.42
CA ASP A 74 21.85 -2.85 -15.63
C ASP A 74 20.97 -1.95 -16.51
N ARG A 75 21.47 -1.54 -17.69
CA ARG A 75 20.67 -0.81 -18.68
C ARG A 75 19.53 -1.67 -19.21
N ALA A 76 19.81 -2.92 -19.60
CA ALA A 76 18.80 -3.85 -20.10
C ALA A 76 17.70 -4.11 -19.06
N LEU A 77 18.06 -4.20 -17.77
CA LEU A 77 17.11 -4.30 -16.69
C LEU A 77 16.25 -3.03 -16.56
N ARG A 78 16.87 -1.82 -16.53
CA ARG A 78 16.14 -0.55 -16.47
C ARG A 78 15.15 -0.35 -17.62
N GLU A 79 15.45 -0.84 -18.82
CA GLU A 79 14.52 -0.76 -19.96
C GLU A 79 13.24 -1.59 -19.77
N ARG A 80 13.25 -2.58 -18.85
CA ARG A 80 12.10 -3.43 -18.50
C ARG A 80 11.35 -2.98 -17.27
N LEU A 81 11.87 -1.96 -16.55
CA LEU A 81 11.27 -1.41 -15.34
C LEU A 81 10.58 -0.08 -15.61
N GLY A 82 9.44 0.14 -14.96
CA GLY A 82 8.82 1.44 -14.80
C GLY A 82 8.90 1.84 -13.34
N ILE A 83 9.33 3.06 -13.05
CA ILE A 83 9.54 3.53 -11.67
C ILE A 83 8.82 4.86 -11.50
N GLN A 84 7.92 4.94 -10.51
CA GLN A 84 7.32 6.17 -10.03
C GLN A 84 7.69 6.35 -8.57
N LEU A 85 8.52 7.33 -8.30
CA LEU A 85 9.00 7.69 -6.96
C LEU A 85 7.93 8.48 -6.19
N GLN A 86 7.97 8.41 -4.87
CA GLN A 86 7.05 9.13 -3.98
C GLN A 86 7.00 10.63 -4.29
N GLU A 87 8.14 11.28 -4.49
CA GLU A 87 8.25 12.66 -4.94
C GLU A 87 8.81 12.74 -6.36
N THR A 88 7.94 12.71 -7.35
CA THR A 88 8.34 12.90 -8.75
C THR A 88 8.27 14.39 -9.11
N GLN A 89 9.42 15.07 -9.10
CA GLN A 89 9.52 16.47 -9.52
C GLN A 89 9.61 16.57 -11.05
N LEU A 90 8.51 16.93 -11.69
CA LEU A 90 8.45 17.21 -13.11
C LEU A 90 8.65 18.72 -13.38
N ALA A 91 9.32 19.04 -14.48
CA ALA A 91 9.62 20.43 -14.82
C ALA A 91 8.35 21.23 -15.17
N ASP A 92 7.96 22.18 -14.36
CA ASP A 92 6.72 22.97 -14.48
C ASP A 92 6.58 23.71 -15.83
N LYS A 93 7.71 24.05 -16.49
CA LYS A 93 7.77 24.79 -17.76
C LYS A 93 7.79 23.90 -18.99
N LEU A 94 7.69 22.60 -18.86
CA LEU A 94 7.45 21.68 -19.95
C LEU A 94 5.95 21.43 -20.10
N THR A 95 5.53 21.18 -21.32
CA THR A 95 4.19 20.64 -21.59
C THR A 95 4.15 19.15 -21.24
N VAL A 96 2.96 18.61 -21.04
CA VAL A 96 2.74 17.17 -20.82
C VAL A 96 3.40 16.34 -21.93
N ALA A 97 3.21 16.71 -23.20
CA ALA A 97 3.80 16.00 -24.33
C ALA A 97 5.35 16.11 -24.36
N GLU A 98 5.91 17.24 -23.99
CA GLU A 98 7.37 17.43 -23.94
C GLU A 98 7.96 16.60 -22.80
N THR A 99 7.30 16.54 -21.65
CA THR A 99 7.72 15.68 -20.53
C THR A 99 7.75 14.22 -20.95
N VAL A 100 6.68 13.70 -21.56
CA VAL A 100 6.66 12.32 -22.05
C VAL A 100 7.74 12.09 -23.12
N ARG A 101 7.98 13.03 -24.06
CA ARG A 101 9.07 12.91 -25.05
C ARG A 101 10.44 12.85 -24.39
N LEU A 102 10.66 13.66 -23.36
CA LEU A 102 11.93 13.65 -22.60
C LEU A 102 12.18 12.26 -22.00
N PHE A 103 11.19 11.70 -21.29
CA PHE A 103 11.35 10.37 -20.69
C PHE A 103 11.52 9.28 -21.76
N ARG A 104 10.82 9.36 -22.90
CA ARG A 104 11.01 8.45 -24.03
C ARG A 104 12.45 8.43 -24.55
N SER A 105 13.14 9.56 -24.53
CA SER A 105 14.50 9.67 -25.05
C SER A 105 15.53 8.85 -24.27
N PHE A 106 15.20 8.38 -23.08
CA PHE A 106 16.08 7.55 -22.25
C PHE A 106 16.04 6.06 -22.66
N TYR A 107 15.03 5.63 -23.42
CA TYR A 107 14.75 4.22 -23.72
C TYR A 107 14.93 3.92 -25.21
N THR A 108 15.40 2.71 -25.50
CA THR A 108 15.58 2.22 -26.88
C THR A 108 14.24 1.86 -27.52
N SER A 109 13.35 1.22 -26.75
CA SER A 109 11.97 0.91 -27.12
C SER A 109 11.01 1.62 -26.18
N SER A 110 9.98 2.25 -26.74
CA SER A 110 9.03 3.01 -25.93
C SER A 110 7.68 3.15 -26.62
N HIS A 111 6.65 3.40 -25.83
CA HIS A 111 5.36 3.87 -26.32
C HIS A 111 5.50 5.21 -27.04
N THR A 112 4.61 5.50 -27.99
CA THR A 112 4.46 6.86 -28.53
C THR A 112 3.87 7.79 -27.47
N VAL A 113 4.01 9.11 -27.66
CA VAL A 113 3.41 10.08 -26.73
C VAL A 113 1.91 9.87 -26.62
N ASP A 114 1.24 9.62 -27.76
CA ASP A 114 -0.21 9.48 -27.79
C ASP A 114 -0.68 8.19 -27.10
N GLU A 115 0.02 7.07 -27.31
CA GLU A 115 -0.26 5.84 -26.58
C GLU A 115 -0.15 6.04 -25.06
N VAL A 116 0.93 6.68 -24.58
CA VAL A 116 1.12 6.92 -23.14
C VAL A 116 0.05 7.82 -22.58
N LEU A 117 -0.27 8.93 -23.28
CA LEU A 117 -1.30 9.85 -22.82
C LEU A 117 -2.68 9.19 -22.76
N GLY A 118 -3.00 8.31 -23.72
CA GLY A 118 -4.21 7.49 -23.71
C GLY A 118 -4.26 6.50 -22.54
N LEU A 119 -3.12 5.89 -22.17
CA LEU A 119 -3.07 5.00 -21.01
C LEU A 119 -3.47 5.68 -19.69
N VAL A 120 -3.12 6.96 -19.54
CA VAL A 120 -3.32 7.74 -18.29
C VAL A 120 -4.42 8.82 -18.42
N GLU A 121 -5.17 8.85 -19.50
CA GLU A 121 -6.27 9.80 -19.74
C GLU A 121 -5.84 11.27 -19.63
N LEU A 122 -4.76 11.62 -20.32
CA LEU A 122 -4.21 12.98 -20.37
C LEU A 122 -4.13 13.56 -21.78
N GLU A 123 -4.83 12.99 -22.77
CA GLU A 123 -4.80 13.43 -24.18
C GLU A 123 -5.19 14.91 -24.31
N GLU A 124 -6.28 15.33 -23.64
CA GLU A 124 -6.76 16.73 -23.66
C GLU A 124 -5.78 17.71 -23.00
N LYS A 125 -4.88 17.21 -22.15
CA LYS A 125 -3.86 18.00 -21.45
C LYS A 125 -2.51 18.00 -22.17
N ARG A 126 -2.41 17.41 -23.36
CA ARG A 126 -1.18 17.25 -24.14
C ARG A 126 -0.33 18.53 -24.24
N ALA A 127 -0.97 19.67 -24.51
CA ALA A 127 -0.32 20.97 -24.67
C ALA A 127 -0.29 21.80 -23.37
N ALA A 128 -0.87 21.31 -22.28
CA ALA A 128 -0.87 22.01 -21.02
C ALA A 128 0.52 21.95 -20.36
N TRP A 129 0.92 23.02 -19.70
CA TRP A 129 2.16 23.02 -18.91
C TRP A 129 1.96 22.21 -17.63
N VAL A 130 2.99 21.46 -17.24
CA VAL A 130 3.00 20.61 -16.03
C VAL A 130 2.63 21.44 -14.78
N GLY A 131 3.16 22.65 -14.65
CA GLY A 131 2.83 23.55 -13.53
C GLY A 131 1.36 23.98 -13.46
N LYS A 132 0.56 23.75 -14.52
CA LYS A 132 -0.88 24.07 -14.57
C LYS A 132 -1.79 22.85 -14.33
N LEU A 133 -1.21 21.67 -14.14
CA LEU A 133 -1.96 20.45 -13.86
C LEU A 133 -2.42 20.41 -12.39
N SER A 134 -3.57 19.78 -12.15
CA SER A 134 -3.98 19.41 -10.79
C SER A 134 -3.03 18.33 -10.21
N GLY A 135 -3.07 18.12 -8.88
CA GLY A 135 -2.29 17.08 -8.22
C GLY A 135 -2.52 15.70 -8.83
N GLY A 136 -3.78 15.31 -9.05
CA GLY A 136 -4.10 14.03 -9.69
C GLY A 136 -3.63 13.92 -11.13
N GLN A 137 -3.65 15.03 -11.91
CA GLN A 137 -3.10 15.04 -13.26
C GLN A 137 -1.57 14.94 -13.26
N LYS A 138 -0.87 15.60 -12.32
CA LYS A 138 0.59 15.47 -12.13
C LYS A 138 0.95 14.05 -11.79
N GLN A 139 0.20 13.40 -10.90
CA GLN A 139 0.43 12.01 -10.49
C GLN A 139 0.23 11.05 -11.68
N ARG A 140 -0.84 11.21 -12.45
CA ARG A 140 -1.04 10.40 -13.67
C ARG A 140 0.07 10.65 -14.70
N LEU A 141 0.59 11.86 -14.82
CA LEU A 141 1.75 12.14 -15.67
C LEU A 141 3.03 11.47 -15.15
N ALA A 142 3.24 11.40 -13.82
CA ALA A 142 4.38 10.68 -13.24
C ALA A 142 4.30 9.17 -13.58
N VAL A 143 3.12 8.57 -13.43
CA VAL A 143 2.88 7.18 -13.86
C VAL A 143 3.02 7.02 -15.37
N ALA A 144 2.59 8.00 -16.17
CA ALA A 144 2.83 8.00 -17.62
C ALA A 144 4.32 7.92 -17.96
N CYS A 145 5.15 8.69 -17.25
CA CYS A 145 6.62 8.64 -17.42
C CYS A 145 7.20 7.26 -17.06
N ALA A 146 6.66 6.59 -16.05
CA ALA A 146 7.06 5.22 -15.70
C ALA A 146 6.61 4.17 -16.73
N LEU A 147 5.48 4.39 -17.40
CA LEU A 147 4.96 3.48 -18.43
C LEU A 147 5.60 3.63 -19.83
N VAL A 148 6.38 4.70 -20.03
CA VAL A 148 6.98 5.04 -21.33
C VAL A 148 7.80 3.88 -21.93
N SER A 149 8.58 3.17 -21.11
CA SER A 149 9.48 2.10 -21.52
C SER A 149 8.77 0.80 -21.93
N ARG A 150 7.44 0.69 -21.86
CA ARG A 150 6.69 -0.57 -21.94
C ARG A 150 7.18 -1.57 -20.89
N PRO A 151 7.17 -1.21 -19.60
CA PRO A 151 7.78 -2.04 -18.58
C PRO A 151 7.05 -3.37 -18.41
N GLU A 152 7.79 -4.40 -18.00
CA GLU A 152 7.24 -5.67 -17.54
C GLU A 152 6.92 -5.64 -16.04
N LEU A 153 7.67 -4.78 -15.30
CA LEU A 153 7.53 -4.58 -13.86
C LEU A 153 7.45 -3.08 -13.54
N LEU A 154 6.38 -2.69 -12.87
CA LEU A 154 6.08 -1.31 -12.48
C LEU A 154 6.21 -1.16 -10.96
N PHE A 155 7.07 -0.26 -10.51
CA PHE A 155 7.20 0.16 -9.12
C PHE A 155 6.44 1.46 -8.90
N LEU A 156 5.62 1.50 -7.84
CA LEU A 156 4.81 2.65 -7.46
C LEU A 156 4.99 2.93 -5.97
N ASP A 157 5.71 4.00 -5.63
CA ASP A 157 5.88 4.38 -4.23
C ASP A 157 4.80 5.39 -3.82
N GLU A 158 3.86 4.94 -2.99
CA GLU A 158 2.71 5.69 -2.48
C GLU A 158 1.94 6.48 -3.56
N PRO A 159 1.48 5.83 -4.64
CA PRO A 159 1.03 6.51 -5.85
C PRO A 159 -0.22 7.38 -5.67
N THR A 160 -1.01 7.18 -4.62
CA THR A 160 -2.28 7.90 -4.41
C THR A 160 -2.25 8.89 -3.25
N THR A 161 -1.09 9.07 -2.60
CA THR A 161 -0.94 9.98 -1.47
C THR A 161 -1.29 11.42 -1.87
N GLY A 162 -2.14 12.06 -1.06
CA GLY A 162 -2.58 13.45 -1.29
C GLY A 162 -3.60 13.63 -2.43
N LEU A 163 -4.10 12.56 -3.04
CA LEU A 163 -5.11 12.64 -4.08
C LEU A 163 -6.53 12.66 -3.50
N ASP A 164 -7.41 13.43 -4.16
CA ASP A 164 -8.84 13.34 -3.92
C ASP A 164 -9.41 11.97 -4.34
N PRO A 165 -10.58 11.55 -3.82
CA PRO A 165 -11.14 10.23 -4.08
C PRO A 165 -11.40 9.93 -5.57
N GLN A 166 -11.68 10.95 -6.41
CA GLN A 166 -11.90 10.76 -7.84
C GLN A 166 -10.58 10.51 -8.56
N SER A 167 -9.56 11.32 -8.30
CA SER A 167 -8.21 11.15 -8.86
C SER A 167 -7.59 9.83 -8.47
N ARG A 168 -7.82 9.36 -7.23
CA ARG A 168 -7.38 8.05 -6.76
C ARG A 168 -8.00 6.91 -7.58
N ARG A 169 -9.32 6.95 -7.78
CA ARG A 169 -10.02 5.93 -8.59
C ARG A 169 -9.50 5.89 -10.03
N GLN A 170 -9.28 7.04 -10.66
CA GLN A 170 -8.71 7.11 -12.00
C GLN A 170 -7.32 6.48 -12.07
N LEU A 171 -6.47 6.70 -11.07
CA LEU A 171 -5.16 6.08 -11.03
C LEU A 171 -5.24 4.57 -10.81
N TRP A 172 -6.15 4.09 -9.98
CA TRP A 172 -6.42 2.66 -9.82
C TRP A 172 -6.83 1.97 -11.13
N GLU A 173 -7.63 2.65 -11.96
CA GLU A 173 -8.01 2.16 -13.28
C GLU A 173 -6.81 2.05 -14.23
N VAL A 174 -5.88 3.02 -14.18
CA VAL A 174 -4.62 2.97 -14.94
C VAL A 174 -3.80 1.73 -14.54
N ILE A 175 -3.60 1.53 -13.22
CA ILE A 175 -2.86 0.38 -12.67
C ILE A 175 -3.55 -0.93 -13.05
N GLY A 176 -4.87 -0.99 -12.92
CA GLY A 176 -5.67 -2.15 -13.30
C GLY A 176 -5.56 -2.52 -14.78
N ARG A 177 -5.55 -1.53 -15.68
CA ARG A 177 -5.33 -1.76 -17.13
C ARG A 177 -3.94 -2.28 -17.42
N PHE A 178 -2.90 -1.74 -16.79
CA PHE A 178 -1.53 -2.22 -16.93
C PHE A 178 -1.40 -3.68 -16.49
N ARG A 179 -1.98 -4.03 -15.34
CA ARG A 179 -2.01 -5.40 -14.83
C ARG A 179 -2.79 -6.34 -15.78
N ALA A 180 -3.97 -5.92 -16.24
CA ALA A 180 -4.80 -6.72 -17.15
C ALA A 180 -4.09 -7.01 -18.49
N ALA A 181 -3.14 -6.15 -18.89
CA ALA A 181 -2.26 -6.38 -20.04
C ALA A 181 -1.08 -7.33 -19.74
N GLY A 182 -1.00 -7.91 -18.54
CA GLY A 182 0.04 -8.86 -18.13
C GLY A 182 1.21 -8.23 -17.39
N GLY A 183 1.15 -6.93 -17.09
CA GLY A 183 2.18 -6.23 -16.33
C GLY A 183 2.20 -6.66 -14.86
N THR A 184 3.39 -6.68 -14.27
CA THR A 184 3.60 -6.91 -12.83
C THR A 184 3.69 -5.59 -12.11
N VAL A 185 3.08 -5.46 -10.94
CA VAL A 185 3.10 -4.23 -10.12
C VAL A 185 3.60 -4.54 -8.71
N LEU A 186 4.55 -3.76 -8.24
CA LEU A 186 4.87 -3.64 -6.82
C LEU A 186 4.51 -2.22 -6.38
N LEU A 187 3.60 -2.09 -5.42
CA LEU A 187 3.26 -0.79 -4.87
C LEU A 187 3.48 -0.74 -3.36
N THR A 188 3.89 0.43 -2.87
CA THR A 188 3.81 0.74 -1.44
C THR A 188 2.58 1.57 -1.17
N THR A 189 1.97 1.38 -0.03
CA THR A 189 0.86 2.21 0.42
C THR A 189 0.68 2.12 1.93
N HIS A 190 0.12 3.18 2.51
CA HIS A 190 -0.44 3.16 3.84
C HIS A 190 -1.98 3.18 3.81
N TYR A 191 -2.60 3.20 2.61
CA TYR A 191 -4.05 3.10 2.42
C TYR A 191 -4.46 1.63 2.23
N MET A 192 -5.12 1.06 3.24
CA MET A 192 -5.54 -0.35 3.20
C MET A 192 -6.58 -0.63 2.11
N GLU A 193 -7.49 0.32 1.85
CA GLU A 193 -8.46 0.23 0.75
C GLU A 193 -7.79 0.07 -0.62
N GLU A 194 -6.66 0.75 -0.84
CA GLU A 194 -5.89 0.62 -2.07
C GLU A 194 -5.33 -0.79 -2.23
N ALA A 195 -4.76 -1.31 -1.16
CA ALA A 195 -4.21 -2.66 -1.16
C ALA A 195 -5.30 -3.74 -1.35
N GLU A 196 -6.42 -3.61 -0.65
CA GLU A 196 -7.58 -4.53 -0.80
C GLU A 196 -8.14 -4.53 -2.21
N ARG A 197 -8.12 -3.37 -2.89
CA ARG A 197 -8.68 -3.22 -4.23
C ARG A 197 -7.75 -3.66 -5.35
N LEU A 198 -6.45 -3.39 -5.23
CA LEU A 198 -5.49 -3.56 -6.32
C LEU A 198 -4.65 -4.82 -6.20
N CYS A 199 -4.31 -5.22 -4.96
CA CYS A 199 -3.30 -6.24 -4.75
C CYS A 199 -3.88 -7.65 -4.69
N ASP A 200 -3.19 -8.59 -5.34
CA ASP A 200 -3.45 -10.03 -5.22
C ASP A 200 -2.93 -10.54 -3.87
N ARG A 201 -1.75 -10.08 -3.50
CA ARG A 201 -1.11 -10.37 -2.20
C ARG A 201 -0.48 -9.11 -1.64
N VAL A 202 -0.38 -9.10 -0.34
CA VAL A 202 0.22 -8.00 0.42
C VAL A 202 1.18 -8.54 1.48
N ALA A 203 2.27 -7.81 1.71
CA ALA A 203 3.13 -7.97 2.87
C ALA A 203 2.92 -6.77 3.80
N ILE A 204 2.53 -7.04 5.03
CA ILE A 204 2.48 -6.02 6.08
C ILE A 204 3.86 -5.93 6.72
N MET A 205 4.44 -4.74 6.68
CA MET A 205 5.78 -4.46 7.22
C MET A 205 5.69 -3.63 8.49
N ASP A 206 6.53 -3.98 9.44
CA ASP A 206 6.78 -3.17 10.63
C ASP A 206 8.23 -3.34 11.09
N HIS A 207 8.89 -2.22 11.50
CA HIS A 207 10.30 -2.22 11.94
C HIS A 207 11.25 -3.00 11.02
N GLY A 208 11.12 -2.80 9.70
CA GLY A 208 11.99 -3.42 8.69
C GLY A 208 11.73 -4.92 8.44
N LYS A 209 10.65 -5.49 8.97
CA LYS A 209 10.30 -6.91 8.82
C LYS A 209 8.91 -7.07 8.22
N VAL A 210 8.72 -8.16 7.48
CA VAL A 210 7.37 -8.63 7.12
C VAL A 210 6.78 -9.34 8.33
N ILE A 211 5.65 -8.83 8.83
CA ILE A 211 4.92 -9.39 9.99
C ILE A 211 3.69 -10.21 9.57
N ALA A 212 3.20 -10.01 8.36
CA ALA A 212 2.17 -10.84 7.74
C ALA A 212 2.29 -10.80 6.22
N LEU A 213 1.94 -11.91 5.57
CA LEU A 213 1.98 -12.07 4.11
C LEU A 213 0.83 -12.98 3.67
N GLY A 214 0.04 -12.55 2.71
CA GLY A 214 -1.08 -13.32 2.16
C GLY A 214 -1.93 -12.50 1.21
N THR A 215 -3.02 -13.05 0.73
CA THR A 215 -4.07 -12.26 0.07
C THR A 215 -4.76 -11.35 1.09
N PRO A 216 -5.33 -10.20 0.70
CA PRO A 216 -6.10 -9.37 1.61
C PRO A 216 -7.17 -10.16 2.37
N GLN A 217 -7.89 -11.06 1.68
CA GLN A 217 -8.94 -11.87 2.26
C GLN A 217 -8.40 -12.88 3.29
N GLU A 218 -7.27 -13.56 3.01
CA GLU A 218 -6.64 -14.49 3.97
C GLU A 218 -6.20 -13.77 5.23
N LEU A 219 -5.60 -12.57 5.08
CA LEU A 219 -5.16 -11.77 6.21
C LEU A 219 -6.34 -11.28 7.06
N ILE A 220 -7.41 -10.80 6.44
CA ILE A 220 -8.64 -10.40 7.14
C ILE A 220 -9.27 -11.61 7.85
N ALA A 221 -9.35 -12.75 7.18
CA ALA A 221 -9.90 -13.98 7.77
C ALA A 221 -9.09 -14.48 8.98
N SER A 222 -7.78 -14.15 9.05
CA SER A 222 -6.92 -14.51 10.20
C SER A 222 -7.35 -13.85 11.52
N LEU A 223 -8.17 -12.79 11.47
CA LEU A 223 -8.79 -12.18 12.66
C LEU A 223 -9.84 -13.09 13.32
N GLY A 224 -10.27 -14.17 12.65
CA GLY A 224 -11.24 -15.11 13.17
C GLY A 224 -12.70 -14.62 13.14
N ALA A 225 -12.95 -13.39 12.65
CA ALA A 225 -14.30 -12.83 12.54
C ALA A 225 -14.39 -11.81 11.39
N GLU A 226 -15.60 -11.66 10.85
CA GLU A 226 -15.87 -10.84 9.68
C GLU A 226 -16.21 -9.36 10.01
N HIS A 227 -16.47 -9.06 11.28
CA HIS A 227 -16.96 -7.75 11.68
C HIS A 227 -16.21 -7.18 12.88
N VAL A 228 -16.14 -5.87 12.93
CA VAL A 228 -15.65 -5.10 14.07
C VAL A 228 -16.77 -4.20 14.59
N VAL A 229 -16.91 -4.16 15.92
CA VAL A 229 -17.80 -3.26 16.64
C VAL A 229 -16.93 -2.33 17.46
N GLU A 230 -16.91 -1.06 17.10
CA GLU A 230 -16.22 -0.02 17.86
C GLU A 230 -17.21 0.75 18.72
N PHE A 231 -16.84 1.02 19.97
CA PHE A 231 -17.64 1.87 20.85
C PHE A 231 -16.76 2.75 21.73
N ALA A 232 -17.30 3.91 22.11
CA ALA A 232 -16.75 4.81 23.10
C ALA A 232 -17.81 5.15 24.13
N LEU A 233 -17.38 5.38 25.36
CA LEU A 233 -18.25 5.78 26.45
C LEU A 233 -18.26 7.31 26.61
N ALA A 234 -19.38 7.85 27.09
CA ALA A 234 -19.46 9.27 27.41
C ALA A 234 -18.66 9.56 28.68
N ASP A 235 -18.09 10.76 28.75
CA ASP A 235 -17.33 11.21 29.92
C ASP A 235 -18.20 11.24 31.19
N GLY A 236 -17.72 10.61 32.27
CA GLY A 236 -18.43 10.53 33.52
C GLY A 236 -19.57 9.49 33.59
N ALA A 237 -19.79 8.71 32.53
CA ALA A 237 -20.80 7.67 32.49
C ALA A 237 -20.24 6.35 33.05
N GLY A 238 -20.64 5.99 34.27
CA GLY A 238 -20.48 4.64 34.82
C GLY A 238 -19.05 4.06 34.82
N HIS A 239 -18.96 2.78 35.15
CA HIS A 239 -17.68 2.06 35.08
C HIS A 239 -17.56 1.33 33.74
N ALA A 240 -16.47 1.62 33.01
CA ALA A 240 -16.15 0.88 31.79
C ALA A 240 -16.13 -0.64 32.07
N PRO A 241 -16.71 -1.47 31.20
CA PRO A 241 -16.62 -2.93 31.33
C PRO A 241 -15.17 -3.39 31.25
N ALA A 242 -14.82 -4.38 32.07
CA ALA A 242 -13.49 -4.99 31.98
C ALA A 242 -13.32 -5.77 30.64
N PRO A 243 -12.11 -5.84 30.08
CA PRO A 243 -11.90 -6.59 28.83
C PRO A 243 -12.39 -8.04 28.89
N GLU A 244 -12.31 -8.70 30.03
CA GLU A 244 -12.75 -10.06 30.28
C GLU A 244 -14.28 -10.20 30.16
N GLU A 245 -15.03 -9.19 30.60
CA GLU A 245 -16.50 -9.17 30.51
C GLU A 245 -16.95 -8.94 29.06
N LEU A 246 -16.25 -8.10 28.34
CA LEU A 246 -16.47 -7.87 26.92
C LEU A 246 -16.15 -9.13 26.10
N ALA A 247 -15.06 -9.82 26.43
CA ALA A 247 -14.68 -11.07 25.78
C ALA A 247 -15.68 -12.22 26.03
N ALA A 248 -16.41 -12.17 27.16
CA ALA A 248 -17.45 -13.15 27.48
C ALA A 248 -18.77 -12.91 26.75
N LEU A 249 -18.93 -11.82 26.03
CA LEU A 249 -20.17 -11.52 25.28
C LEU A 249 -20.37 -12.49 24.10
N PRO A 250 -21.61 -12.88 23.80
CA PRO A 250 -21.91 -13.78 22.69
C PRO A 250 -21.40 -13.26 21.34
N GLY A 251 -20.58 -14.04 20.67
CA GLY A 251 -20.07 -13.71 19.34
C GLY A 251 -18.83 -12.81 19.32
N VAL A 252 -18.32 -12.39 20.47
CA VAL A 252 -17.01 -11.68 20.57
C VAL A 252 -15.89 -12.70 20.50
N GLN A 253 -14.91 -12.43 19.62
CA GLN A 253 -13.71 -13.24 19.41
C GLN A 253 -12.48 -12.60 20.06
N ALA A 254 -12.37 -11.27 19.95
CA ALA A 254 -11.28 -10.52 20.53
C ALA A 254 -11.76 -9.13 21.01
N VAL A 255 -11.09 -8.62 22.04
CA VAL A 255 -11.32 -7.29 22.61
C VAL A 255 -10.03 -6.51 22.50
N ARG A 256 -10.09 -5.31 21.94
CA ARG A 256 -8.97 -4.39 21.82
C ARG A 256 -9.34 -3.06 22.50
N PRO A 257 -8.92 -2.86 23.75
CA PRO A 257 -9.06 -1.56 24.40
C PRO A 257 -8.15 -0.53 23.72
N GLY A 258 -8.67 0.64 23.42
CA GLY A 258 -7.90 1.79 22.94
C GLY A 258 -8.07 2.98 23.90
N PRO A 259 -7.30 4.07 23.70
CA PRO A 259 -7.38 5.24 24.58
C PRO A 259 -8.74 5.92 24.56
N ASP A 260 -9.35 6.06 23.38
CA ASP A 260 -10.60 6.78 23.18
C ASP A 260 -11.79 5.85 22.88
N ARG A 261 -11.52 4.63 22.41
CA ARG A 261 -12.54 3.66 22.00
C ARG A 261 -12.07 2.23 22.21
N THR A 262 -13.04 1.33 22.38
CA THR A 262 -12.79 -0.11 22.43
C THR A 262 -13.33 -0.75 21.16
N ALA A 263 -12.55 -1.63 20.55
CA ALA A 263 -12.96 -2.43 19.39
C ALA A 263 -13.16 -3.90 19.78
N LEU A 264 -14.26 -4.47 19.33
CA LEU A 264 -14.62 -5.88 19.49
C LEU A 264 -14.59 -6.53 18.11
N THR A 265 -13.78 -7.55 17.92
CA THR A 265 -13.87 -8.39 16.73
C THR A 265 -14.96 -9.43 16.96
N VAL A 266 -15.97 -9.49 16.09
CA VAL A 266 -17.19 -10.25 16.33
C VAL A 266 -17.59 -11.13 15.14
N ALA A 267 -17.98 -12.37 15.42
CA ALA A 267 -18.49 -13.28 14.40
C ALA A 267 -19.95 -12.98 13.98
N ALA A 268 -20.73 -12.34 14.86
CA ALA A 268 -22.14 -12.08 14.64
C ALA A 268 -22.59 -10.76 15.29
N VAL A 269 -22.64 -9.68 14.49
CA VAL A 269 -23.03 -8.34 14.96
C VAL A 269 -24.39 -8.34 15.65
N HIS A 270 -25.40 -9.06 15.09
CA HIS A 270 -26.76 -9.13 15.63
C HIS A 270 -26.85 -9.79 17.00
N ARG A 271 -25.82 -10.50 17.46
CA ARG A 271 -25.73 -11.08 18.82
C ARG A 271 -24.85 -10.22 19.73
N ALA A 272 -23.71 -9.77 19.22
CA ALA A 272 -22.73 -9.03 20.01
C ALA A 272 -23.23 -7.64 20.40
N VAL A 273 -23.84 -6.88 19.48
CA VAL A 273 -24.31 -5.51 19.77
C VAL A 273 -25.41 -5.48 20.83
N PRO A 274 -26.50 -6.27 20.75
CA PRO A 274 -27.50 -6.28 21.86
C PRO A 274 -26.92 -6.71 23.19
N ALA A 275 -26.00 -7.67 23.20
CA ALA A 275 -25.36 -8.13 24.44
C ALA A 275 -24.45 -7.03 25.04
N LEU A 276 -23.71 -6.29 24.20
CA LEU A 276 -22.91 -5.12 24.61
C LEU A 276 -23.81 -4.04 25.22
N LEU A 277 -24.90 -3.66 24.52
CA LEU A 277 -25.83 -2.63 25.02
C LEU A 277 -26.43 -3.03 26.37
N GLY A 278 -26.87 -4.28 26.53
CA GLY A 278 -27.38 -4.78 27.80
C GLY A 278 -26.33 -4.83 28.92
N LEU A 279 -25.06 -5.05 28.61
CA LEU A 279 -23.96 -4.97 29.59
C LEU A 279 -23.75 -3.52 30.05
N LEU A 280 -23.70 -2.57 29.09
CA LEU A 280 -23.51 -1.16 29.38
C LEU A 280 -24.66 -0.58 30.20
N GLU A 281 -25.91 -0.92 29.85
CA GLU A 281 -27.09 -0.50 30.62
C GLU A 281 -27.06 -0.98 32.07
N ARG A 282 -26.70 -2.25 32.31
CA ARG A 282 -26.53 -2.77 33.69
C ARG A 282 -25.45 -2.06 34.48
N ARG A 283 -24.46 -1.45 33.82
CA ARG A 283 -23.38 -0.70 34.46
C ARG A 283 -23.65 0.80 34.56
N GLY A 284 -24.77 1.27 34.03
CA GLY A 284 -25.10 2.69 33.95
C GLY A 284 -24.10 3.44 33.05
N ALA A 285 -23.47 2.76 32.09
CA ALA A 285 -22.51 3.34 31.17
C ALA A 285 -23.23 3.81 29.89
N GLU A 286 -23.06 5.09 29.54
CA GLU A 286 -23.64 5.68 28.33
C GLU A 286 -22.64 5.65 27.17
N LEU A 287 -23.14 5.36 25.96
CA LEU A 287 -22.35 5.42 24.76
C LEU A 287 -22.26 6.84 24.22
N SER A 288 -21.04 7.29 23.88
CA SER A 288 -20.85 8.46 23.02
C SER A 288 -20.75 8.09 21.54
N MET A 289 -20.31 6.85 21.25
CA MET A 289 -20.18 6.35 19.88
C MET A 289 -20.39 4.82 19.83
N LEU A 290 -21.05 4.37 18.78
CA LEU A 290 -21.12 2.96 18.37
C LEU A 290 -21.05 2.88 16.85
N ALA A 291 -20.10 2.15 16.33
CA ALA A 291 -19.94 1.89 14.91
C ALA A 291 -19.73 0.41 14.64
N THR A 292 -20.18 -0.05 13.48
CA THR A 292 -19.90 -1.41 13.02
C THR A 292 -19.42 -1.37 11.58
N HIS A 293 -18.39 -2.16 11.27
CA HIS A 293 -17.87 -2.30 9.91
C HIS A 293 -17.39 -3.73 9.65
N HIS A 294 -17.20 -4.08 8.39
CA HIS A 294 -16.49 -5.31 8.03
C HIS A 294 -15.02 -5.17 8.41
N ALA A 295 -14.43 -6.25 8.90
CA ALA A 295 -13.01 -6.28 9.20
C ALA A 295 -12.17 -5.94 7.95
N THR A 296 -11.12 -5.16 8.13
CA THR A 296 -10.24 -4.62 7.09
C THR A 296 -8.79 -4.99 7.35
N LEU A 297 -7.91 -4.74 6.39
CA LEU A 297 -6.46 -4.86 6.61
C LEU A 297 -5.94 -3.91 7.69
N GLU A 298 -6.61 -2.77 7.96
CA GLU A 298 -6.27 -1.89 9.07
C GLU A 298 -6.48 -2.61 10.42
N ASP A 299 -7.57 -3.36 10.57
CA ASP A 299 -7.83 -4.17 11.75
C ASP A 299 -6.80 -5.29 11.93
N VAL A 300 -6.33 -5.89 10.83
CA VAL A 300 -5.22 -6.86 10.84
C VAL A 300 -3.95 -6.20 11.37
N PHE A 301 -3.58 -5.04 10.83
CA PHE A 301 -2.38 -4.32 11.28
C PHE A 301 -2.46 -3.97 12.76
N VAL A 302 -3.58 -3.41 13.21
CA VAL A 302 -3.80 -3.07 14.63
C VAL A 302 -3.76 -4.33 15.50
N SER A 303 -4.30 -5.44 15.03
CA SER A 303 -4.26 -6.72 15.75
C SER A 303 -2.84 -7.25 15.94
N LEU A 304 -1.97 -7.07 14.93
CA LEU A 304 -0.59 -7.56 14.97
C LEU A 304 0.36 -6.66 15.75
N THR A 305 0.11 -5.34 15.76
CA THR A 305 1.05 -4.34 16.31
C THR A 305 0.57 -3.64 17.55
N GLY A 306 -0.73 -3.68 17.84
CA GLY A 306 -1.37 -2.97 18.96
C GLY A 306 -1.50 -1.45 18.77
N ARG A 307 -1.18 -0.91 17.57
CA ARG A 307 -1.20 0.53 17.29
C ARG A 307 -1.85 0.81 15.92
N GLN A 308 -2.40 2.02 15.75
CA GLN A 308 -2.96 2.45 14.48
C GLN A 308 -1.86 2.90 13.50
N LEU A 309 -2.12 2.76 12.19
CA LEU A 309 -1.18 3.18 11.14
C LEU A 309 -0.88 4.68 11.15
N ARG A 310 -1.82 5.49 11.64
CA ARG A 310 -1.71 6.97 11.68
C ARG A 310 -0.91 7.48 12.87
N ASP A 311 -0.66 6.64 13.86
CA ASP A 311 0.02 7.00 15.12
C ASP A 311 1.50 6.60 15.10
N ALA A 312 2.02 6.14 13.96
CA ALA A 312 3.38 5.61 13.81
C ALA A 312 4.29 6.57 13.01
#